data_761421d5ec3cc1fa7cb9c5bc7c97bb4d
#
_entry.id   761421d5ec3cc1fa7cb9c5bc7c97bb4d
#
_cell.length_a   1.000
_cell.length_b   1.000
_cell.length_c   1.000
_cell.angle_alpha   90.00
_cell.angle_beta   90.00
_cell.angle_gamma   90.00
#
_symmetry.space_group_name_H-M   'P 1'
#
loop_
_entity.id
_entity.type
_entity.pdbx_description
1 polymer ?
#
loop_
_entity_poly.entity_id
_entity_poly.type
_entity_poly.pdbx_seq_one_letter_code
_entity_poly.pdbx_strand_id
1 'polypeptide(L)'
;MLFRSAFFDDQIHSRLPEDAVEISPEQHAALLAGQSNGQVIMPNKAGQPVLADPAPSHLHQWNGKEWTLDKAATSQLLAESIDKGTEAINDAVEQAYHHVTRFEAEYKLREQQARDYKAGGCKGEAPEQVAAFAKPAGKTACEATDIIIAQADNLRMVLGKLGVLRMRKLELKDLKTAAEVDKRTAEILAEIQPIADKLQVVGK
;
A
#
# COMPACT_ATOMS: atom_id res chain seq x y z
N MET A 1 14.17 33.51 -29.20
CA MET A 1 13.92 33.05 -27.79
C MET A 1 15.05 32.15 -27.36
N LEU A 2 15.46 32.23 -26.09
CA LEU A 2 16.58 31.49 -25.53
C LEU A 2 16.13 30.59 -24.41
N PHE A 3 16.79 29.44 -24.20
CA PHE A 3 16.47 28.46 -23.17
C PHE A 3 17.70 28.16 -22.28
N ARG A 4 17.48 28.20 -20.96
CA ARG A 4 18.38 27.66 -19.94
C ARG A 4 17.54 27.35 -18.69
N SER A 5 17.07 26.12 -18.53
CA SER A 5 16.15 25.74 -17.43
C SER A 5 14.87 26.60 -17.34
N ALA A 6 14.76 27.65 -18.15
CA ALA A 6 13.62 28.52 -18.36
C ALA A 6 13.72 29.16 -19.75
N PHE A 7 12.61 29.74 -20.21
CA PHE A 7 12.56 30.48 -21.47
C PHE A 7 12.89 31.96 -21.22
N PHE A 8 13.73 32.54 -22.09
CA PHE A 8 14.11 33.94 -22.06
C PHE A 8 13.82 34.58 -23.41
N ASP A 9 13.28 35.78 -23.37
CA ASP A 9 13.05 36.62 -24.54
C ASP A 9 13.96 37.84 -24.45
N ASP A 10 14.78 38.09 -25.45
CA ASP A 10 15.74 39.20 -25.52
C ASP A 10 15.05 40.55 -25.62
N GLN A 11 13.77 40.59 -26.02
CA GLN A 11 12.98 41.83 -26.04
C GLN A 11 12.40 42.19 -24.66
N ILE A 12 12.32 41.23 -23.75
CA ILE A 12 11.67 41.38 -22.43
C ILE A 12 12.71 41.35 -21.31
N HIS A 13 13.71 40.46 -21.43
CA HIS A 13 14.69 40.24 -20.37
C HIS A 13 15.98 41.09 -20.61
N SER A 14 16.28 41.99 -19.70
CA SER A 14 17.49 42.86 -19.76
C SER A 14 18.78 42.09 -19.47
N ARG A 15 18.74 40.89 -18.91
CA ARG A 15 19.90 40.01 -18.68
C ARG A 15 19.55 38.60 -19.18
N LEU A 16 20.36 38.11 -20.09
CA LEU A 16 20.28 36.75 -20.62
C LEU A 16 21.42 35.91 -20.01
N PRO A 17 21.18 34.64 -19.64
CA PRO A 17 22.28 33.76 -19.25
C PRO A 17 23.24 33.53 -20.42
N GLU A 18 24.57 33.56 -20.15
CA GLU A 18 25.60 33.39 -21.17
C GLU A 18 25.59 32.04 -21.87
N ASP A 19 25.06 31.02 -21.20
CA ASP A 19 24.91 29.63 -21.68
C ASP A 19 23.49 29.28 -22.16
N ALA A 20 22.65 30.30 -22.38
CA ALA A 20 21.34 30.09 -22.96
C ALA A 20 21.45 29.74 -24.45
N VAL A 21 20.69 28.72 -24.87
CA VAL A 21 20.64 28.27 -26.26
C VAL A 21 19.45 28.85 -26.98
N GLU A 22 19.65 29.25 -28.24
CA GLU A 22 18.59 29.78 -29.09
C GLU A 22 17.66 28.65 -29.53
N ILE A 23 16.34 28.92 -29.50
CA ILE A 23 15.29 28.00 -29.96
C ILE A 23 14.32 28.73 -30.91
N SER A 24 13.78 28.02 -31.88
CA SER A 24 12.77 28.59 -32.77
C SER A 24 11.42 28.74 -32.06
N PRO A 25 10.54 29.64 -32.57
CA PRO A 25 9.16 29.75 -32.05
C PRO A 25 8.38 28.42 -32.11
N GLU A 26 8.62 27.60 -33.14
CA GLU A 26 8.00 26.30 -33.30
C GLU A 26 8.50 25.32 -32.23
N GLN A 27 9.81 25.32 -31.95
CA GLN A 27 10.38 24.52 -30.87
C GLN A 27 9.82 24.93 -29.51
N HIS A 28 9.73 26.24 -29.25
CA HIS A 28 9.13 26.75 -28.03
C HIS A 28 7.68 26.28 -27.86
N ALA A 29 6.86 26.42 -28.91
CA ALA A 29 5.47 25.95 -28.87
C ALA A 29 5.36 24.44 -28.62
N ALA A 30 6.22 23.63 -29.26
CA ALA A 30 6.25 22.19 -29.07
C ALA A 30 6.66 21.80 -27.65
N LEU A 31 7.65 22.49 -27.06
CA LEU A 31 8.07 22.23 -25.67
C LEU A 31 6.97 22.57 -24.66
N LEU A 32 6.25 23.69 -24.84
CA LEU A 32 5.12 24.05 -24.00
C LEU A 32 3.96 23.05 -24.13
N ALA A 33 3.66 22.60 -25.35
CA ALA A 33 2.64 21.57 -25.58
C ALA A 33 3.01 20.25 -24.87
N GLY A 34 4.28 19.83 -24.93
CA GLY A 34 4.76 18.65 -24.21
C GLY A 34 4.62 18.80 -22.70
N GLN A 35 4.98 19.96 -22.13
CA GLN A 35 4.79 20.22 -20.69
C GLN A 35 3.31 20.15 -20.30
N SER A 36 2.42 20.69 -21.11
CA SER A 36 0.96 20.61 -20.86
C SER A 36 0.42 19.17 -20.89
N ASN A 37 1.14 18.27 -21.56
CA ASN A 37 0.85 16.84 -21.61
C ASN A 37 1.60 16.01 -20.53
N GLY A 38 2.22 16.69 -19.54
CA GLY A 38 2.86 16.03 -18.41
C GLY A 38 4.34 15.66 -18.62
N GLN A 39 4.95 16.06 -19.75
CA GLN A 39 6.38 15.86 -19.97
C GLN A 39 7.19 16.98 -19.28
N VAL A 40 8.48 16.74 -19.09
CA VAL A 40 9.45 17.71 -18.54
C VAL A 40 10.41 18.14 -19.62
N ILE A 41 10.85 19.41 -19.57
CA ILE A 41 11.87 19.92 -20.48
C ILE A 41 13.24 19.73 -19.82
N MET A 42 14.10 18.96 -20.47
CA MET A 42 15.44 18.63 -20.00
C MET A 42 16.49 19.06 -21.04
N PRO A 43 17.72 19.43 -20.64
CA PRO A 43 18.78 19.71 -21.59
C PRO A 43 19.37 18.40 -22.12
N ASN A 44 19.59 18.31 -23.44
CA ASN A 44 20.41 17.26 -23.99
C ASN A 44 21.92 17.57 -23.72
N LYS A 45 22.82 16.70 -24.19
CA LYS A 45 24.29 16.89 -24.00
C LYS A 45 24.85 18.16 -24.63
N ALA A 46 24.15 18.74 -25.60
CA ALA A 46 24.51 19.99 -26.26
C ALA A 46 23.83 21.23 -25.62
N GLY A 47 23.10 21.06 -24.51
CA GLY A 47 22.35 22.11 -23.84
C GLY A 47 20.99 22.43 -24.49
N GLN A 48 20.63 21.79 -25.61
CA GLN A 48 19.36 22.03 -26.28
C GLN A 48 18.20 21.42 -25.48
N PRO A 49 17.05 22.12 -25.35
CA PRO A 49 15.89 21.60 -24.65
C PRO A 49 15.26 20.43 -25.43
N VAL A 50 14.96 19.36 -24.72
CA VAL A 50 14.23 18.18 -25.23
C VAL A 50 13.12 17.84 -24.24
N LEU A 51 12.04 17.24 -24.77
CA LEU A 51 10.98 16.68 -23.94
C LEU A 51 11.39 15.30 -23.44
N ALA A 52 11.13 15.04 -22.18
CA ALA A 52 11.33 13.75 -21.54
C ALA A 52 10.12 13.45 -20.64
N ASP A 53 9.88 12.17 -20.39
CA ASP A 53 8.94 11.79 -19.34
C ASP A 53 9.50 12.22 -17.96
N PRO A 54 8.66 12.46 -16.96
CA PRO A 54 9.12 12.76 -15.61
C PRO A 54 10.07 11.68 -15.07
N ALA A 55 10.98 12.08 -14.17
CA ALA A 55 11.88 11.13 -13.52
C ALA A 55 11.09 9.99 -12.86
N PRO A 56 11.44 8.71 -13.10
CA PRO A 56 10.73 7.57 -12.51
C PRO A 56 10.83 7.51 -10.99
N SER A 57 11.88 8.10 -10.40
CA SER A 57 12.03 8.32 -8.96
C SER A 57 12.94 9.53 -8.69
N HIS A 58 12.95 9.98 -7.43
CA HIS A 58 13.81 11.08 -6.96
C HIS A 58 15.31 10.78 -7.04
N LEU A 59 15.71 9.53 -7.22
CA LEU A 59 17.09 9.07 -7.33
C LEU A 59 17.60 9.07 -8.77
N HIS A 60 16.69 9.15 -9.77
CA HIS A 60 17.09 9.17 -11.16
C HIS A 60 17.75 10.50 -11.52
N GLN A 61 18.83 10.40 -12.29
CA GLN A 61 19.57 11.56 -12.80
C GLN A 61 19.49 11.57 -14.33
N TRP A 62 19.31 12.77 -14.88
CA TRP A 62 19.29 12.97 -16.32
C TRP A 62 20.72 13.01 -16.89
N ASN A 63 21.01 12.15 -17.86
CA ASN A 63 22.34 12.07 -18.48
C ASN A 63 22.45 12.83 -19.82
N GLY A 64 21.43 13.63 -20.16
CA GLY A 64 21.34 14.35 -21.42
C GLY A 64 20.59 13.58 -22.52
N LYS A 65 20.07 12.38 -22.23
CA LYS A 65 19.29 11.56 -23.15
C LYS A 65 18.18 10.79 -22.45
N GLU A 66 18.48 10.24 -21.28
CA GLU A 66 17.58 9.39 -20.52
C GLU A 66 17.82 9.49 -19.01
N TRP A 67 16.86 9.08 -18.22
CA TRP A 67 16.99 8.97 -16.77
C TRP A 67 17.80 7.73 -16.40
N THR A 68 18.82 7.90 -15.58
CA THR A 68 19.74 6.83 -15.16
C THR A 68 19.87 6.77 -13.64
N LEU A 69 20.21 5.59 -13.15
CA LEU A 69 20.63 5.39 -11.76
C LEU A 69 22.08 4.94 -11.73
N ASP A 70 22.86 5.49 -10.84
CA ASP A 70 24.14 4.89 -10.48
C ASP A 70 23.94 3.68 -9.54
N LYS A 71 25.04 2.99 -9.22
CA LYS A 71 24.98 1.78 -8.37
C LYS A 71 24.47 2.08 -6.97
N ALA A 72 24.84 3.23 -6.40
CA ALA A 72 24.42 3.61 -5.05
C ALA A 72 22.92 3.93 -5.02
N ALA A 73 22.44 4.74 -6.00
CA ALA A 73 21.04 5.07 -6.17
C ALA A 73 20.17 3.83 -6.46
N THR A 74 20.68 2.88 -7.25
CA THR A 74 19.99 1.60 -7.50
C THR A 74 19.81 0.81 -6.21
N SER A 75 20.86 0.72 -5.38
CA SER A 75 20.79 0.01 -4.09
C SER A 75 19.86 0.72 -3.10
N GLN A 76 19.88 2.06 -3.09
CA GLN A 76 19.00 2.86 -2.26
C GLN A 76 17.53 2.68 -2.68
N LEU A 77 17.22 2.75 -3.97
CA LEU A 77 15.88 2.56 -4.50
C LEU A 77 15.31 1.18 -4.14
N LEU A 78 16.14 0.13 -4.24
CA LEU A 78 15.76 -1.20 -3.82
C LEU A 78 15.42 -1.27 -2.32
N ALA A 79 16.26 -0.67 -1.46
CA ALA A 79 16.01 -0.63 -0.02
C ALA A 79 14.72 0.12 0.33
N GLU A 80 14.50 1.30 -0.27
CA GLU A 80 13.27 2.09 -0.09
C GLU A 80 12.01 1.32 -0.55
N SER A 81 12.09 0.59 -1.67
CA SER A 81 10.97 -0.25 -2.13
C SER A 81 10.68 -1.40 -1.15
N ILE A 82 11.71 -2.05 -0.59
CA ILE A 82 11.55 -3.11 0.43
C ILE A 82 10.87 -2.56 1.68
N ASP A 83 11.32 -1.42 2.18
CA ASP A 83 10.75 -0.80 3.37
C ASP A 83 9.29 -0.39 3.13
N LYS A 84 9.02 0.31 2.03
CA LYS A 84 7.68 0.71 1.64
C LYS A 84 6.72 -0.48 1.43
N GLY A 85 7.18 -1.53 0.75
CA GLY A 85 6.40 -2.74 0.55
C GLY A 85 6.12 -3.49 1.86
N THR A 86 7.12 -3.54 2.76
CA THR A 86 6.99 -4.14 4.10
C THR A 86 5.94 -3.39 4.93
N GLU A 87 5.98 -2.06 4.92
CA GLU A 87 5.04 -1.20 5.62
C GLU A 87 3.63 -1.36 5.05
N ALA A 88 3.46 -1.29 3.73
CA ALA A 88 2.18 -1.47 3.07
C ALA A 88 1.50 -2.81 3.40
N ILE A 89 2.26 -3.91 3.45
CA ILE A 89 1.74 -5.23 3.85
C ILE A 89 1.34 -5.25 5.33
N ASN A 90 2.13 -4.63 6.23
CA ASN A 90 1.78 -4.52 7.65
C ASN A 90 0.49 -3.72 7.85
N ASP A 91 0.40 -2.56 7.20
CA ASP A 91 -0.75 -1.64 7.32
C ASP A 91 -2.05 -2.29 6.83
N ALA A 92 -1.99 -2.99 5.69
CA ALA A 92 -3.14 -3.70 5.15
C ALA A 92 -3.68 -4.77 6.12
N VAL A 93 -2.79 -5.51 6.79
CA VAL A 93 -3.19 -6.50 7.79
C VAL A 93 -3.65 -5.84 9.08
N GLU A 94 -3.00 -4.77 9.53
CA GLU A 94 -3.40 -4.02 10.73
C GLU A 94 -4.81 -3.44 10.56
N GLN A 95 -5.10 -2.81 9.42
CA GLN A 95 -6.45 -2.31 9.11
C GLN A 95 -7.50 -3.42 9.16
N ALA A 96 -7.18 -4.60 8.62
CA ALA A 96 -8.09 -5.75 8.70
C ALA A 96 -8.32 -6.21 10.14
N TYR A 97 -7.28 -6.23 10.99
CA TYR A 97 -7.39 -6.60 12.40
C TYR A 97 -8.17 -5.58 13.22
N HIS A 98 -8.05 -4.30 12.91
CA HIS A 98 -8.71 -3.23 13.67
C HIS A 98 -10.23 -3.45 13.77
N HIS A 99 -10.86 -4.01 12.77
CA HIS A 99 -12.31 -4.30 12.76
C HIS A 99 -12.74 -5.34 13.80
N VAL A 100 -11.85 -6.21 14.25
CA VAL A 100 -12.16 -7.34 15.14
C VAL A 100 -11.46 -7.28 16.50
N THR A 101 -10.47 -6.41 16.65
CA THR A 101 -9.72 -6.30 17.92
C THR A 101 -10.37 -5.36 18.93
N ARG A 102 -11.31 -4.49 18.49
CA ARG A 102 -11.96 -3.49 19.37
C ARG A 102 -12.59 -4.10 20.62
N PHE A 103 -13.19 -5.30 20.49
CA PHE A 103 -13.88 -6.01 21.57
C PHE A 103 -13.22 -7.38 21.84
N GLU A 104 -11.94 -7.52 21.62
CA GLU A 104 -11.21 -8.77 21.70
C GLU A 104 -11.36 -9.46 23.06
N ALA A 105 -11.27 -8.70 24.14
CA ALA A 105 -11.43 -9.23 25.50
C ALA A 105 -12.82 -9.82 25.73
N GLU A 106 -13.87 -9.15 25.23
CA GLU A 106 -15.25 -9.65 25.31
C GLU A 106 -15.45 -10.92 24.48
N TYR A 107 -14.91 -10.93 23.26
CA TYR A 107 -15.00 -12.12 22.39
C TYR A 107 -14.29 -13.32 23.00
N LYS A 108 -13.11 -13.13 23.60
CA LYS A 108 -12.37 -14.20 24.30
C LYS A 108 -13.14 -14.71 25.52
N LEU A 109 -13.74 -13.83 26.31
CA LEU A 109 -14.56 -14.23 27.46
C LEU A 109 -15.78 -15.02 27.02
N ARG A 110 -16.50 -14.54 26.00
CA ARG A 110 -17.67 -15.21 25.43
C ARG A 110 -17.32 -16.60 24.89
N GLU A 111 -16.23 -16.71 24.13
CA GLU A 111 -15.74 -17.98 23.63
C GLU A 111 -15.39 -18.95 24.77
N GLN A 112 -14.66 -18.50 25.78
CA GLN A 112 -14.28 -19.32 26.91
C GLN A 112 -15.50 -19.89 27.62
N GLN A 113 -16.46 -19.02 27.96
CA GLN A 113 -17.71 -19.45 28.59
C GLN A 113 -18.52 -20.43 27.75
N ALA A 114 -18.56 -20.21 26.42
CA ALA A 114 -19.23 -21.12 25.52
C ALA A 114 -18.54 -22.50 25.48
N ARG A 115 -17.23 -22.57 25.40
CA ARG A 115 -16.49 -23.83 25.39
C ARG A 115 -16.65 -24.59 26.69
N ASP A 116 -16.57 -23.92 27.85
CA ASP A 116 -16.74 -24.54 29.16
C ASP A 116 -18.16 -25.08 29.34
N TYR A 117 -19.18 -24.31 28.94
CA TYR A 117 -20.59 -24.75 29.02
C TYR A 117 -20.84 -25.95 28.10
N LYS A 118 -20.28 -25.97 26.90
CA LYS A 118 -20.38 -27.13 26.01
C LYS A 118 -19.69 -28.37 26.58
N ALA A 119 -18.50 -28.19 27.14
CA ALA A 119 -17.75 -29.26 27.79
C ALA A 119 -18.55 -29.87 28.98
N GLY A 120 -19.32 -29.07 29.69
CA GLY A 120 -20.25 -29.50 30.74
C GLY A 120 -21.56 -30.15 30.20
N GLY A 121 -21.67 -30.33 28.87
CA GLY A 121 -22.85 -30.95 28.24
C GLY A 121 -24.06 -30.01 28.18
N CYS A 122 -23.86 -28.69 28.19
CA CYS A 122 -24.89 -27.65 28.23
C CYS A 122 -25.86 -27.81 29.42
N LYS A 123 -25.39 -28.26 30.58
CA LYS A 123 -26.17 -28.50 31.78
C LYS A 123 -26.06 -27.34 32.79
N GLY A 124 -27.16 -27.12 33.54
CA GLY A 124 -27.19 -26.05 34.53
C GLY A 124 -27.51 -24.68 33.93
N GLU A 125 -27.24 -23.64 34.71
CA GLU A 125 -27.46 -22.25 34.30
C GLU A 125 -26.46 -21.83 33.22
N ALA A 126 -27.00 -21.20 32.17
CA ALA A 126 -26.16 -20.70 31.08
C ALA A 126 -25.24 -19.56 31.55
N PRO A 127 -23.94 -19.56 31.21
CA PRO A 127 -23.04 -18.47 31.51
C PRO A 127 -23.57 -17.15 30.95
N GLU A 128 -23.23 -16.04 31.62
CA GLU A 128 -23.75 -14.70 31.31
C GLU A 128 -23.60 -14.32 29.83
N GLN A 129 -22.41 -14.50 29.25
CA GLN A 129 -22.14 -14.12 27.87
C GLN A 129 -22.87 -15.02 26.87
N VAL A 130 -23.10 -16.28 27.19
CA VAL A 130 -23.90 -17.20 26.38
C VAL A 130 -25.37 -16.82 26.45
N ALA A 131 -25.92 -16.57 27.66
CA ALA A 131 -27.30 -16.16 27.86
C ALA A 131 -27.60 -14.80 27.17
N ALA A 132 -26.67 -13.84 27.28
CA ALA A 132 -26.78 -12.53 26.63
C ALA A 132 -26.83 -12.62 25.10
N PHE A 133 -26.16 -13.60 24.50
CA PHE A 133 -26.23 -13.89 23.06
C PHE A 133 -27.49 -14.67 22.68
N ALA A 134 -27.85 -15.69 23.45
CA ALA A 134 -28.94 -16.57 23.15
C ALA A 134 -30.32 -15.88 23.09
N LYS A 135 -30.58 -14.98 24.06
CA LYS A 135 -31.88 -14.30 24.24
C LYS A 135 -32.25 -13.43 23.01
N PRO A 136 -31.44 -12.49 22.53
CA PRO A 136 -31.77 -11.68 21.34
C PRO A 136 -31.74 -12.50 20.05
N ALA A 137 -30.96 -13.59 19.99
CA ALA A 137 -30.86 -14.45 18.82
C ALA A 137 -32.08 -15.45 18.73
N GLY A 138 -32.94 -15.52 19.76
CA GLY A 138 -34.06 -16.46 19.81
C GLY A 138 -33.59 -17.93 19.80
N LYS A 139 -32.46 -18.21 20.47
CA LYS A 139 -31.84 -19.52 20.52
C LYS A 139 -31.84 -20.10 21.92
N THR A 140 -31.77 -21.42 22.02
CA THR A 140 -31.42 -22.07 23.28
C THR A 140 -29.97 -21.77 23.66
N ALA A 141 -29.62 -21.85 24.93
CA ALA A 141 -28.25 -21.63 25.37
C ALA A 141 -27.23 -22.58 24.70
N CYS A 142 -27.64 -23.84 24.45
CA CYS A 142 -26.76 -24.80 23.80
C CYS A 142 -26.57 -24.51 22.31
N GLU A 143 -27.62 -24.13 21.57
CA GLU A 143 -27.49 -23.66 20.18
C GLU A 143 -26.64 -22.38 20.06
N ALA A 144 -26.85 -21.45 20.99
CA ALA A 144 -26.04 -20.23 21.07
C ALA A 144 -24.56 -20.54 21.30
N THR A 145 -24.26 -21.50 22.15
CA THR A 145 -22.90 -22.00 22.40
C THR A 145 -22.23 -22.50 21.12
N ASP A 146 -22.94 -23.32 20.35
CA ASP A 146 -22.41 -23.84 19.07
C ASP A 146 -22.13 -22.72 18.07
N ILE A 147 -23.01 -21.75 17.98
CA ILE A 147 -22.82 -20.58 17.12
C ILE A 147 -21.60 -19.75 17.55
N ILE A 148 -21.47 -19.45 18.84
CA ILE A 148 -20.35 -18.67 19.41
C ILE A 148 -19.01 -19.35 19.11
N ILE A 149 -18.93 -20.67 19.35
CA ILE A 149 -17.71 -21.43 19.08
C ILE A 149 -17.37 -21.43 17.59
N ALA A 150 -18.36 -21.66 16.71
CA ALA A 150 -18.15 -21.65 15.28
C ALA A 150 -17.68 -20.27 14.76
N GLN A 151 -18.23 -19.17 15.28
CA GLN A 151 -17.79 -17.81 14.96
C GLN A 151 -16.37 -17.56 15.42
N ALA A 152 -16.01 -17.96 16.64
CA ALA A 152 -14.67 -17.80 17.19
C ALA A 152 -13.63 -18.61 16.39
N ASP A 153 -13.94 -19.85 16.03
CA ASP A 153 -13.05 -20.70 15.23
C ASP A 153 -12.86 -20.15 13.81
N ASN A 154 -13.92 -19.65 13.17
CA ASN A 154 -13.85 -19.02 11.88
C ASN A 154 -12.99 -17.73 11.92
N LEU A 155 -13.21 -16.88 12.91
CA LEU A 155 -12.39 -15.66 13.10
C LEU A 155 -10.91 -16.01 13.28
N ARG A 156 -10.60 -16.98 14.14
CA ARG A 156 -9.22 -17.44 14.36
C ARG A 156 -8.56 -17.96 13.08
N MET A 157 -9.30 -18.72 12.27
CA MET A 157 -8.81 -19.22 10.98
C MET A 157 -8.50 -18.06 10.02
N VAL A 158 -9.37 -17.05 9.95
CA VAL A 158 -9.20 -15.89 9.07
C VAL A 158 -8.00 -15.04 9.52
N LEU A 159 -7.88 -14.76 10.81
CA LEU A 159 -6.75 -14.01 11.37
C LEU A 159 -5.43 -14.77 11.18
N GLY A 160 -5.44 -16.09 11.30
CA GLY A 160 -4.29 -16.95 11.02
C GLY A 160 -3.82 -16.83 9.56
N LYS A 161 -4.76 -16.81 8.59
CA LYS A 161 -4.42 -16.60 7.16
C LYS A 161 -3.79 -15.23 6.92
N LEU A 162 -4.34 -14.16 7.51
CA LEU A 162 -3.74 -12.82 7.41
C LEU A 162 -2.34 -12.78 8.02
N GLY A 163 -2.13 -13.46 9.14
CA GLY A 163 -0.81 -13.58 9.76
C GLY A 163 0.21 -14.25 8.84
N VAL A 164 -0.17 -15.33 8.16
CA VAL A 164 0.68 -16.01 7.16
C VAL A 164 1.01 -15.07 5.99
N LEU A 165 0.02 -14.38 5.44
CA LEU A 165 0.23 -13.42 4.33
C LEU A 165 1.15 -12.27 4.76
N ARG A 166 0.99 -11.74 5.97
CA ARG A 166 1.86 -10.70 6.52
C ARG A 166 3.33 -11.14 6.59
N MET A 167 3.60 -12.41 6.92
CA MET A 167 4.99 -12.91 6.99
C MET A 167 5.66 -13.00 5.62
N ARG A 168 4.89 -13.02 4.53
CA ARG A 168 5.44 -13.00 3.17
C ARG A 168 6.18 -11.70 2.81
N LYS A 169 6.05 -10.63 3.60
CA LYS A 169 6.92 -9.45 3.50
C LYS A 169 8.42 -9.80 3.57
N LEU A 170 8.79 -10.92 4.19
CA LEU A 170 10.17 -11.37 4.24
C LEU A 170 10.72 -11.80 2.87
N GLU A 171 9.85 -12.21 1.93
CA GLU A 171 10.21 -12.56 0.56
C GLU A 171 10.77 -11.35 -0.20
N LEU A 172 10.40 -10.11 0.18
CA LEU A 172 10.85 -8.88 -0.47
C LEU A 172 12.37 -8.69 -0.35
N LYS A 173 13.00 -9.19 0.70
CA LYS A 173 14.43 -9.03 0.97
C LYS A 173 15.32 -9.83 0.01
N ASP A 174 14.78 -10.85 -0.64
CA ASP A 174 15.51 -11.72 -1.56
C ASP A 174 15.48 -11.21 -3.01
N LEU A 175 14.62 -10.22 -3.29
CA LEU A 175 14.46 -9.63 -4.61
C LEU A 175 15.62 -8.69 -4.95
N LYS A 176 15.88 -8.50 -6.24
CA LYS A 176 17.10 -7.82 -6.73
C LYS A 176 16.82 -6.44 -7.30
N THR A 177 15.58 -6.14 -7.63
CA THR A 177 15.17 -4.85 -8.21
C THR A 177 13.95 -4.27 -7.51
N ALA A 178 13.84 -2.95 -7.49
CA ALA A 178 12.67 -2.24 -6.97
C ALA A 178 11.37 -2.67 -7.66
N ALA A 179 11.41 -2.87 -8.98
CA ALA A 179 10.26 -3.30 -9.76
C ALA A 179 9.76 -4.71 -9.37
N GLU A 180 10.68 -5.66 -9.07
CA GLU A 180 10.30 -6.97 -8.54
C GLU A 180 9.65 -6.85 -7.16
N VAL A 181 10.18 -5.98 -6.29
CA VAL A 181 9.61 -5.71 -4.96
C VAL A 181 8.22 -5.12 -5.08
N ASP A 182 8.02 -4.10 -5.90
CA ASP A 182 6.73 -3.45 -6.10
C ASP A 182 5.69 -4.44 -6.64
N LYS A 183 6.06 -5.25 -7.61
CA LYS A 183 5.21 -6.31 -8.16
C LYS A 183 4.83 -7.32 -7.09
N ARG A 184 5.82 -7.81 -6.32
CA ARG A 184 5.58 -8.81 -5.27
C ARG A 184 4.71 -8.26 -4.15
N THR A 185 4.93 -7.01 -3.76
CA THR A 185 4.09 -6.29 -2.79
C THR A 185 2.64 -6.25 -3.27
N ALA A 186 2.40 -5.84 -4.52
CA ALA A 186 1.06 -5.78 -5.10
C ALA A 186 0.37 -7.16 -5.12
N GLU A 187 1.09 -8.24 -5.45
CA GLU A 187 0.58 -9.61 -5.41
C GLU A 187 0.12 -10.01 -3.99
N ILE A 188 0.93 -9.73 -2.95
CA ILE A 188 0.60 -10.03 -1.56
C ILE A 188 -0.61 -9.21 -1.09
N LEU A 189 -0.66 -7.92 -1.42
CA LEU A 189 -1.79 -7.04 -1.08
C LEU A 189 -3.09 -7.51 -1.74
N ALA A 190 -3.03 -7.99 -2.99
CA ALA A 190 -4.18 -8.54 -3.69
C ALA A 190 -4.72 -9.83 -3.04
N GLU A 191 -3.89 -10.61 -2.36
CA GLU A 191 -4.32 -11.79 -1.59
C GLU A 191 -4.90 -11.39 -0.20
N ILE A 192 -4.43 -10.30 0.41
CA ILE A 192 -4.93 -9.77 1.70
C ILE A 192 -6.32 -9.14 1.54
N GLN A 193 -6.52 -8.33 0.50
CA GLN A 193 -7.72 -7.51 0.32
C GLN A 193 -9.05 -8.29 0.44
N PRO A 194 -9.28 -9.42 -0.26
CA PRO A 194 -10.55 -10.14 -0.16
C PRO A 194 -10.80 -10.77 1.22
N ILE A 195 -9.76 -10.98 2.02
CA ILE A 195 -9.87 -11.46 3.39
C ILE A 195 -10.24 -10.30 4.32
N ALA A 196 -9.61 -9.14 4.14
CA ALA A 196 -9.91 -7.92 4.87
C ALA A 196 -11.37 -7.48 4.65
N ASP A 197 -11.85 -7.51 3.39
CA ASP A 197 -13.23 -7.14 3.04
C ASP A 197 -14.26 -8.00 3.76
N LYS A 198 -14.00 -9.30 3.91
CA LYS A 198 -14.88 -10.22 4.65
C LYS A 198 -14.95 -9.89 6.14
N LEU A 199 -13.86 -9.45 6.75
CA LEU A 199 -13.84 -9.05 8.16
C LEU A 199 -14.62 -7.76 8.43
N GLN A 200 -14.64 -6.82 7.48
CA GLN A 200 -15.44 -5.60 7.58
C GLN A 200 -16.95 -5.86 7.63
N VAL A 201 -17.41 -6.93 6.98
CA VAL A 201 -18.82 -7.32 6.96
C VAL A 201 -19.23 -7.98 8.28
N VAL A 202 -18.33 -8.73 8.93
CA VAL A 202 -18.61 -9.45 10.19
C VAL A 202 -18.59 -8.53 11.41
N GLY A 203 -17.87 -7.39 11.34
CA GLY A 203 -17.76 -6.41 12.42
C GLY A 203 -18.88 -5.36 12.48
N LYS A 204 -19.87 -5.45 11.60
CA LYS A 204 -21.12 -4.64 11.62
C LYS A 204 -22.26 -5.44 12.22
#